data_7d7ecadccbbe803479f6d2b99f2328e4
#
_entry.id   7d7ecadccbbe803479f6d2b99f2328e4
#
_cell.length_a   1.000
_cell.length_b   1.000
_cell.length_c   1.000
_cell.angle_alpha   90.00
_cell.angle_beta   90.00
_cell.angle_gamma   90.00
#
_symmetry.space_group_name_H-M   'P 1'
#
loop_
_entity.id
_entity.type
_entity.pdbx_description
1 polymer ?
#
loop_
_entity_poly.entity_id
_entity_poly.type
_entity_poly.pdbx_seq_one_letter_code
_entity_poly.pdbx_strand_id
1 'polypeptide(L)'
;VVICSILGMDNKITKYFAMAGIVIAIFVQSSILTYHMYLLIVLPVIYSLQYGQRKMVYYTYILSVIGLAISVYIGYYDGLCDANMVVLTRGTIKEYVDAGGTIFNATPVNDNPALKLLLYFILPRAMLLLAVVLMVVHISDTIANKAANEEHLKYMSEIDDMTEVYNRNKYLDMVRVYYPHIPEISVIFWDVNGLKHTN
;
A
#
# COMPACT_ATOMS: atom_id res chain seq x y z
N VAL A 1 1.44 -15.66 10.31
CA VAL A 1 0.18 -15.95 11.02
C VAL A 1 0.45 -16.14 12.50
N VAL A 2 1.32 -17.09 12.93
CA VAL A 2 1.58 -17.40 14.37
C VAL A 2 2.02 -16.17 15.16
N ILE A 3 2.99 -15.40 14.66
CA ILE A 3 3.49 -14.18 15.32
C ILE A 3 2.37 -13.14 15.47
N CYS A 4 1.54 -12.94 14.44
CA CYS A 4 0.42 -11.99 14.49
C CYS A 4 -0.66 -12.45 15.49
N SER A 5 -0.87 -13.78 15.63
CA SER A 5 -1.80 -14.33 16.62
C SER A 5 -1.31 -14.12 18.05
N ILE A 6 0.00 -14.24 18.28
CA ILE A 6 0.63 -14.03 19.62
C ILE A 6 0.61 -12.56 20.02
N LEU A 7 0.92 -11.64 19.10
CA LEU A 7 0.99 -10.20 19.37
C LEU A 7 -0.39 -9.53 19.50
N GLY A 8 -1.43 -10.17 19.02
CA GLY A 8 -2.78 -9.59 18.92
C GLY A 8 -2.91 -8.65 17.70
N MET A 9 -4.14 -8.57 17.17
CA MET A 9 -4.42 -7.77 15.96
C MET A 9 -4.35 -6.26 16.19
N ASP A 10 -4.60 -5.80 17.41
CA ASP A 10 -4.60 -4.38 17.77
C ASP A 10 -3.21 -3.79 18.04
N ASN A 11 -2.18 -4.62 18.09
CA ASN A 11 -0.82 -4.15 18.33
C ASN A 11 -0.26 -3.43 17.10
N LYS A 12 0.24 -2.20 17.31
CA LYS A 12 0.83 -1.36 16.24
C LYS A 12 1.99 -2.02 15.49
N ILE A 13 2.65 -2.99 16.09
CA ILE A 13 3.80 -3.69 15.51
C ILE A 13 3.34 -4.86 14.61
N THR A 14 2.18 -5.45 14.88
CA THR A 14 1.65 -6.61 14.15
C THR A 14 1.55 -6.36 12.65
N LYS A 15 1.15 -5.15 12.24
CA LYS A 15 1.06 -4.78 10.81
C LYS A 15 2.39 -4.86 10.06
N TYR A 16 3.51 -4.50 10.72
CA TYR A 16 4.84 -4.59 10.11
C TYR A 16 5.27 -6.04 9.91
N PHE A 17 5.00 -6.92 10.89
CA PHE A 17 5.26 -8.36 10.74
C PHE A 17 4.38 -9.00 9.68
N ALA A 18 3.11 -8.63 9.59
CA ALA A 18 2.21 -9.12 8.57
C ALA A 18 2.71 -8.76 7.16
N MET A 19 3.10 -7.50 6.96
CA MET A 19 3.64 -7.04 5.67
C MET A 19 4.97 -7.72 5.34
N ALA A 20 5.87 -7.88 6.31
CA ALA A 20 7.12 -8.62 6.12
C ALA A 20 6.84 -10.06 5.69
N GLY A 21 5.86 -10.72 6.30
CA GLY A 21 5.46 -12.09 5.93
C GLY A 21 4.96 -12.20 4.50
N ILE A 22 4.15 -11.24 4.03
CA ILE A 22 3.66 -11.20 2.65
C ILE A 22 4.83 -10.99 1.67
N VAL A 23 5.73 -10.05 1.96
CA VAL A 23 6.91 -9.80 1.14
C VAL A 23 7.79 -11.04 1.05
N ILE A 24 8.12 -11.66 2.18
CA ILE A 24 8.94 -12.87 2.21
C ILE A 24 8.30 -14.00 1.39
N ALA A 25 6.99 -14.24 1.56
CA ALA A 25 6.30 -15.31 0.82
C ALA A 25 6.37 -15.10 -0.70
N ILE A 26 6.18 -13.86 -1.18
CA ILE A 26 6.27 -13.53 -2.60
C ILE A 26 7.71 -13.70 -3.11
N PHE A 27 8.70 -13.21 -2.38
CA PHE A 27 10.07 -13.26 -2.86
C PHE A 27 10.73 -14.63 -2.74
N VAL A 28 10.30 -15.50 -1.84
CA VAL A 28 10.69 -16.94 -1.87
C VAL A 28 10.20 -17.60 -3.16
N GLN A 29 8.96 -17.34 -3.55
CA GLN A 29 8.43 -17.87 -4.82
C GLN A 29 9.12 -17.22 -6.03
N SER A 30 9.44 -15.93 -5.96
CA SER A 30 10.14 -15.19 -7.01
C SER A 30 11.57 -15.68 -7.25
N SER A 31 12.22 -16.31 -6.27
CA SER A 31 13.55 -16.92 -6.46
C SER A 31 13.53 -18.08 -7.47
N ILE A 32 12.41 -18.78 -7.56
CA ILE A 32 12.23 -19.94 -8.47
C ILE A 32 11.56 -19.49 -9.77
N LEU A 33 10.47 -18.73 -9.68
CA LEU A 33 9.62 -18.35 -10.81
C LEU A 33 9.87 -16.89 -11.22
N THR A 34 11.10 -16.53 -11.47
CA THR A 34 11.59 -15.15 -11.66
C THR A 34 10.77 -14.33 -12.64
N TYR A 35 10.37 -14.91 -13.77
CA TYR A 35 9.63 -14.22 -14.83
C TYR A 35 8.13 -14.23 -14.58
N HIS A 36 7.59 -15.32 -14.10
CA HIS A 36 6.15 -15.48 -13.90
C HIS A 36 5.61 -14.70 -12.71
N MET A 37 6.46 -14.40 -11.72
CA MET A 37 6.12 -13.64 -10.52
C MET A 37 6.27 -12.11 -10.69
N TYR A 38 6.61 -11.64 -11.90
CA TYR A 38 6.92 -10.25 -12.18
C TYR A 38 5.84 -9.26 -11.70
N LEU A 39 4.57 -9.56 -11.94
CA LEU A 39 3.46 -8.69 -11.52
C LEU A 39 3.16 -8.79 -10.02
N LEU A 40 3.45 -9.93 -9.40
CA LEU A 40 3.12 -10.16 -7.99
C LEU A 40 4.02 -9.37 -7.03
N ILE A 41 5.21 -8.95 -7.46
CA ILE A 41 6.11 -8.12 -6.63
C ILE A 41 5.52 -6.75 -6.27
N VAL A 42 4.51 -6.29 -7.03
CA VAL A 42 3.82 -5.02 -6.78
C VAL A 42 2.75 -5.15 -5.68
N LEU A 43 2.20 -6.35 -5.48
CA LEU A 43 1.07 -6.56 -4.56
C LEU A 43 1.33 -6.13 -3.12
N PRO A 44 2.50 -6.38 -2.49
CA PRO A 44 2.74 -5.93 -1.13
C PRO A 44 2.62 -4.40 -0.98
N VAL A 45 3.11 -3.65 -1.98
CA VAL A 45 3.06 -2.19 -1.97
C VAL A 45 1.60 -1.71 -2.09
N ILE A 46 0.81 -2.30 -2.99
CA ILE A 46 -0.61 -1.98 -3.12
C ILE A 46 -1.36 -2.36 -1.83
N TYR A 47 -1.09 -3.55 -1.28
CA TYR A 47 -1.74 -4.01 -0.05
C TYR A 47 -1.44 -3.11 1.16
N SER A 48 -0.28 -2.44 1.18
CA SER A 48 0.07 -1.50 2.23
C SER A 48 -0.87 -0.27 2.30
N LEU A 49 -1.63 0.02 1.23
CA LEU A 49 -2.60 1.11 1.15
C LEU A 49 -3.71 0.99 2.22
N GLN A 50 -4.10 -0.25 2.58
CA GLN A 50 -5.13 -0.50 3.61
C GLN A 50 -4.81 0.11 4.98
N TYR A 51 -3.54 0.37 5.26
CA TYR A 51 -3.13 0.98 6.53
C TYR A 51 -3.19 2.51 6.54
N GLY A 52 -3.41 3.16 5.40
CA GLY A 52 -3.54 4.61 5.28
C GLY A 52 -2.33 5.42 5.78
N GLN A 53 -1.16 4.81 5.89
CA GLN A 53 0.04 5.42 6.47
C GLN A 53 1.20 5.40 5.48
N ARG A 54 1.69 6.59 5.07
CA ARG A 54 2.86 6.72 4.19
C ARG A 54 4.08 5.93 4.69
N LYS A 55 4.31 5.90 6.02
CA LYS A 55 5.42 5.14 6.62
C LYS A 55 5.34 3.65 6.31
N MET A 56 4.14 3.08 6.25
CA MET A 56 3.92 1.67 5.93
C MET A 56 4.23 1.37 4.47
N VAL A 57 3.85 2.27 3.57
CA VAL A 57 4.16 2.15 2.13
C VAL A 57 5.67 2.15 1.89
N TYR A 58 6.41 3.10 2.48
CA TYR A 58 7.87 3.15 2.35
C TYR A 58 8.57 1.96 2.99
N TYR A 59 8.11 1.52 4.16
CA TYR A 59 8.62 0.30 4.80
C TYR A 59 8.48 -0.91 3.88
N THR A 60 7.29 -1.11 3.31
CA THR A 60 7.01 -2.21 2.40
C THR A 60 7.84 -2.12 1.13
N TYR A 61 8.02 -0.92 0.57
CA TYR A 61 8.88 -0.69 -0.58
C TYR A 61 10.33 -1.11 -0.33
N ILE A 62 10.93 -0.60 0.75
CA ILE A 62 12.33 -0.92 1.10
C ILE A 62 12.50 -2.44 1.28
N LEU A 63 11.58 -3.06 2.02
CA LEU A 63 11.60 -4.49 2.23
C LEU A 63 11.43 -5.28 0.93
N SER A 64 10.58 -4.82 0.02
CA SER A 64 10.39 -5.42 -1.30
C SER A 64 11.61 -5.29 -2.19
N VAL A 65 12.32 -4.16 -2.17
CA VAL A 65 13.57 -3.98 -2.93
C VAL A 65 14.67 -4.91 -2.39
N ILE A 66 14.80 -5.03 -1.07
CA ILE A 66 15.75 -5.96 -0.43
C ILE A 66 15.39 -7.40 -0.81
N GLY A 67 14.12 -7.78 -0.66
CA GLY A 67 13.63 -9.11 -1.02
C GLY A 67 13.87 -9.43 -2.50
N LEU A 68 13.61 -8.46 -3.40
CA LEU A 68 13.90 -8.58 -4.82
C LEU A 68 15.38 -8.86 -5.09
N ALA A 69 16.28 -8.09 -4.48
CA ALA A 69 17.71 -8.29 -4.65
C ALA A 69 18.14 -9.68 -4.17
N ILE A 70 17.71 -10.08 -2.98
CA ILE A 70 18.00 -11.39 -2.41
C ILE A 70 17.46 -12.51 -3.32
N SER A 71 16.20 -12.41 -3.77
CA SER A 71 15.58 -13.45 -4.60
C SER A 71 16.26 -13.61 -5.95
N VAL A 72 16.69 -12.50 -6.58
CA VAL A 72 17.39 -12.53 -7.87
C VAL A 72 18.77 -13.18 -7.73
N TYR A 73 19.55 -12.79 -6.72
CA TYR A 73 20.87 -13.35 -6.51
C TYR A 73 20.83 -14.83 -6.09
N ILE A 74 19.97 -15.19 -5.13
CA ILE A 74 19.79 -16.58 -4.72
C ILE A 74 19.33 -17.42 -5.92
N GLY A 75 18.27 -16.97 -6.63
CA GLY A 75 17.76 -17.68 -7.80
C GLY A 75 18.82 -17.94 -8.85
N TYR A 76 19.71 -16.98 -9.09
CA TYR A 76 20.78 -17.13 -10.07
C TYR A 76 21.91 -18.03 -9.57
N TYR A 77 22.50 -17.77 -8.40
CA TYR A 77 23.67 -18.48 -7.92
C TYR A 77 23.39 -19.91 -7.45
N ASP A 78 22.19 -20.16 -6.93
CA ASP A 78 21.75 -21.48 -6.51
C ASP A 78 21.14 -22.29 -7.67
N GLY A 79 21.07 -21.70 -8.89
CA GLY A 79 20.51 -22.36 -10.07
C GLY A 79 19.02 -22.62 -10.02
N LEU A 80 18.29 -21.89 -9.16
CA LEU A 80 16.83 -22.01 -9.01
C LEU A 80 16.05 -21.17 -10.02
N CYS A 81 16.70 -20.18 -10.66
CA CYS A 81 16.05 -19.28 -11.60
C CYS A 81 15.74 -19.97 -12.95
N ASP A 82 14.80 -19.38 -13.68
CA ASP A 82 14.53 -19.81 -15.05
C ASP A 82 15.67 -19.41 -16.03
N ALA A 83 15.69 -20.06 -17.21
CA ALA A 83 16.72 -19.85 -18.23
C ALA A 83 16.76 -18.42 -18.77
N ASN A 84 15.67 -17.66 -18.70
CA ASN A 84 15.62 -16.27 -19.21
C ASN A 84 16.60 -15.36 -18.47
N MET A 85 16.75 -15.55 -17.15
CA MET A 85 17.70 -14.78 -16.37
C MET A 85 19.14 -15.06 -16.80
N VAL A 86 19.46 -16.30 -17.09
CA VAL A 86 20.80 -16.71 -17.54
C VAL A 86 21.09 -16.21 -18.95
N VAL A 87 20.12 -16.28 -19.85
CA VAL A 87 20.24 -15.76 -21.23
C VAL A 87 20.60 -14.27 -21.23
N LEU A 88 19.88 -13.47 -20.42
CA LEU A 88 20.16 -12.03 -20.33
C LEU A 88 21.53 -11.71 -19.72
N THR A 89 22.03 -12.54 -18.82
CA THR A 89 23.37 -12.34 -18.24
C THR A 89 24.50 -12.79 -19.14
N ARG A 90 24.25 -13.71 -20.07
CA ARG A 90 25.26 -14.21 -21.01
C ARG A 90 25.54 -13.33 -22.24
N GLY A 91 24.69 -12.37 -22.53
CA GLY A 91 24.81 -11.52 -23.72
C GLY A 91 23.70 -11.77 -24.71
N THR A 92 23.90 -12.56 -25.74
CA THR A 92 22.88 -12.84 -26.76
C THR A 92 22.33 -14.26 -26.66
N ILE A 93 21.07 -14.45 -27.09
CA ILE A 93 20.46 -15.79 -27.19
C ILE A 93 21.28 -16.69 -28.11
N LYS A 94 21.86 -16.12 -29.19
CA LYS A 94 22.70 -16.88 -30.11
C LYS A 94 23.94 -17.44 -29.43
N GLU A 95 24.67 -16.61 -28.69
CA GLU A 95 25.85 -17.07 -27.92
C GLU A 95 25.50 -18.16 -26.91
N TYR A 96 24.32 -18.05 -26.28
CA TYR A 96 23.82 -19.04 -25.34
C TYR A 96 23.55 -20.39 -26.04
N VAL A 97 22.88 -20.39 -27.20
CA VAL A 97 22.56 -21.57 -27.99
C VAL A 97 23.82 -22.18 -28.58
N ASP A 98 24.73 -21.39 -29.14
CA ASP A 98 26.02 -21.81 -29.70
C ASP A 98 26.91 -22.47 -28.64
N ALA A 99 26.77 -22.06 -27.36
CA ALA A 99 27.44 -22.68 -26.23
C ALA A 99 26.73 -23.95 -25.72
N GLY A 100 25.72 -24.46 -26.44
CA GLY A 100 24.97 -25.67 -26.06
C GLY A 100 23.91 -25.45 -24.98
N GLY A 101 23.55 -24.21 -24.72
CA GLY A 101 22.49 -23.87 -23.77
C GLY A 101 21.11 -24.24 -24.31
N THR A 102 20.25 -24.75 -23.42
CA THR A 102 18.86 -25.04 -23.69
C THR A 102 17.98 -24.32 -22.65
N ILE A 103 16.67 -24.28 -22.87
CA ILE A 103 15.73 -23.68 -21.93
C ILE A 103 15.85 -24.28 -20.50
N PHE A 104 16.26 -25.55 -20.41
CA PHE A 104 16.34 -26.29 -19.14
C PHE A 104 17.76 -26.49 -18.62
N ASN A 105 18.78 -26.09 -19.39
CA ASN A 105 20.19 -26.25 -19.02
C ASN A 105 20.88 -24.87 -19.00
N ALA A 106 20.69 -24.15 -17.93
CA ALA A 106 21.23 -22.83 -17.74
C ALA A 106 22.52 -22.86 -16.93
N THR A 107 23.65 -22.93 -17.60
CA THR A 107 24.96 -22.78 -16.96
C THR A 107 25.39 -21.32 -16.98
N PRO A 108 25.58 -20.65 -15.83
CA PRO A 108 26.05 -19.29 -15.81
C PRO A 108 27.49 -19.19 -16.31
N VAL A 109 27.69 -18.49 -17.43
CA VAL A 109 29.02 -18.17 -17.96
C VAL A 109 29.03 -16.67 -18.27
N ASN A 110 29.50 -15.87 -17.32
CA ASN A 110 29.64 -14.44 -17.53
C ASN A 110 30.76 -13.88 -16.66
N ASP A 111 31.51 -12.92 -17.21
CA ASP A 111 32.62 -12.26 -16.52
C ASP A 111 32.15 -11.39 -15.33
N ASN A 112 30.93 -10.86 -15.38
CA ASN A 112 30.37 -10.09 -14.28
C ASN A 112 28.84 -10.25 -14.15
N PRO A 113 28.34 -11.42 -13.74
CA PRO A 113 26.91 -11.69 -13.64
C PRO A 113 26.24 -10.79 -12.60
N ALA A 114 26.91 -10.48 -11.49
CA ALA A 114 26.35 -9.65 -10.42
C ALA A 114 25.95 -8.26 -10.92
N LEU A 115 26.81 -7.60 -11.70
CA LEU A 115 26.51 -6.29 -12.26
C LEU A 115 25.35 -6.33 -13.27
N LYS A 116 25.31 -7.37 -14.11
CA LYS A 116 24.22 -7.53 -15.09
C LYS A 116 22.89 -7.80 -14.41
N LEU A 117 22.86 -8.64 -13.37
CA LEU A 117 21.66 -8.86 -12.58
C LEU A 117 21.17 -7.56 -11.91
N LEU A 118 22.09 -6.78 -11.37
CA LEU A 118 21.75 -5.49 -10.77
C LEU A 118 21.12 -4.54 -11.80
N LEU A 119 21.76 -4.34 -12.95
CA LEU A 119 21.36 -3.38 -13.95
C LEU A 119 20.10 -3.77 -14.74
N TYR A 120 19.95 -5.06 -15.06
CA TYR A 120 18.87 -5.52 -15.94
C TYR A 120 17.70 -6.18 -15.22
N PHE A 121 17.87 -6.64 -13.98
CA PHE A 121 16.80 -7.28 -13.23
C PHE A 121 16.37 -6.47 -12.00
N ILE A 122 17.30 -6.09 -11.14
CA ILE A 122 16.96 -5.44 -9.87
C ILE A 122 16.55 -3.99 -10.10
N LEU A 123 17.40 -3.21 -10.78
CA LEU A 123 17.19 -1.77 -10.94
C LEU A 123 15.90 -1.42 -11.69
N PRO A 124 15.56 -2.02 -12.85
CA PRO A 124 14.32 -1.69 -13.55
C PRO A 124 13.08 -2.05 -12.73
N ARG A 125 13.10 -3.17 -12.02
CA ARG A 125 11.99 -3.57 -11.15
C ARG A 125 11.86 -2.68 -9.91
N ALA A 126 12.97 -2.28 -9.32
CA ALA A 126 12.98 -1.31 -8.22
C ALA A 126 12.43 0.05 -8.63
N MET A 127 12.76 0.52 -9.85
CA MET A 127 12.20 1.76 -10.41
C MET A 127 10.70 1.65 -10.67
N LEU A 128 10.24 0.50 -11.19
CA LEU A 128 8.82 0.23 -11.37
C LEU A 128 8.08 0.23 -10.02
N LEU A 129 8.65 -0.45 -9.02
CA LEU A 129 8.09 -0.42 -7.67
C LEU A 129 8.04 1.00 -7.10
N LEU A 130 9.06 1.83 -7.36
CA LEU A 130 9.06 3.22 -6.93
C LEU A 130 7.91 4.02 -7.58
N ALA A 131 7.69 3.83 -8.87
CA ALA A 131 6.56 4.47 -9.56
C ALA A 131 5.21 4.06 -8.93
N VAL A 132 5.04 2.78 -8.59
CA VAL A 132 3.86 2.30 -7.87
C VAL A 132 3.74 2.92 -6.49
N VAL A 133 4.84 3.03 -5.74
CA VAL A 133 4.87 3.70 -4.43
C VAL A 133 4.38 5.13 -4.52
N LEU A 134 4.88 5.90 -5.49
CA LEU A 134 4.45 7.28 -5.69
C LEU A 134 2.94 7.37 -5.98
N MET A 135 2.43 6.46 -6.81
CA MET A 135 1.00 6.36 -7.08
C MET A 135 0.19 5.99 -5.83
N VAL A 136 0.64 5.00 -5.06
CA VAL A 136 -0.03 4.54 -3.83
C VAL A 136 -0.03 5.64 -2.77
N VAL A 137 1.07 6.36 -2.59
CA VAL A 137 1.15 7.51 -1.68
C VAL A 137 0.19 8.61 -2.11
N HIS A 138 0.16 8.95 -3.40
CA HIS A 138 -0.77 9.96 -3.91
C HIS A 138 -2.24 9.57 -3.70
N ILE A 139 -2.60 8.32 -3.94
CA ILE A 139 -3.95 7.79 -3.67
C ILE A 139 -4.28 7.88 -2.19
N SER A 140 -3.34 7.48 -1.31
CA SER A 140 -3.52 7.55 0.14
C SER A 140 -3.80 8.97 0.62
N ASP A 141 -3.04 9.94 0.10
CA ASP A 141 -3.23 11.37 0.42
C ASP A 141 -4.58 11.89 -0.08
N THR A 142 -4.96 11.49 -1.30
CA THR A 142 -6.25 11.90 -1.88
C THR A 142 -7.42 11.37 -1.05
N ILE A 143 -7.35 10.10 -0.61
CA ILE A 143 -8.36 9.50 0.26
C ILE A 143 -8.43 10.24 1.62
N ALA A 144 -7.27 10.52 2.23
CA ALA A 144 -7.21 11.24 3.50
C ALA A 144 -7.79 12.66 3.39
N ASN A 145 -7.42 13.40 2.34
CA ASN A 145 -7.95 14.74 2.08
C ASN A 145 -9.45 14.72 1.81
N LYS A 146 -9.94 13.72 1.07
CA LYS A 146 -11.37 13.57 0.80
C LYS A 146 -12.15 13.32 2.09
N ALA A 147 -11.67 12.43 2.95
CA ALA A 147 -12.29 12.13 4.24
C ALA A 147 -12.34 13.39 5.14
N ALA A 148 -11.24 14.16 5.22
CA ALA A 148 -11.19 15.41 5.98
C ALA A 148 -12.15 16.47 5.42
N ASN A 149 -12.24 16.59 4.10
CA ASN A 149 -13.18 17.50 3.46
C ASN A 149 -14.65 17.09 3.70
N GLU A 150 -14.96 15.81 3.65
CA GLU A 150 -16.30 15.30 3.95
C GLU A 150 -16.70 15.59 5.40
N GLU A 151 -15.78 15.40 6.35
CA GLU A 151 -16.01 15.75 7.76
C GLU A 151 -16.22 17.26 7.94
N HIS A 152 -15.41 18.08 7.30
CA HIS A 152 -15.57 19.53 7.33
C HIS A 152 -16.89 19.99 6.71
N LEU A 153 -17.27 19.46 5.55
CA LEU A 153 -18.55 19.76 4.89
C LEU A 153 -19.73 19.32 5.76
N LYS A 154 -19.62 18.18 6.43
CA LYS A 154 -20.62 17.72 7.39
C LYS A 154 -20.75 18.68 8.56
N TYR A 155 -19.63 19.10 9.15
CA TYR A 155 -19.61 20.10 10.21
C TYR A 155 -20.31 21.38 9.78
N MET A 156 -19.94 21.96 8.64
CA MET A 156 -20.54 23.16 8.07
C MET A 156 -22.05 23.00 7.77
N SER A 157 -22.48 21.79 7.40
CA SER A 157 -23.89 21.51 7.14
C SER A 157 -24.75 21.35 8.40
N GLU A 158 -24.13 21.09 9.54
CA GLU A 158 -24.81 20.78 10.81
C GLU A 158 -24.72 21.91 11.85
N ILE A 159 -23.71 22.77 11.77
CA ILE A 159 -23.41 23.83 12.74
C ILE A 159 -23.69 25.20 12.14
N ASP A 160 -24.09 26.12 12.95
CA ASP A 160 -24.23 27.54 12.62
C ASP A 160 -22.93 28.30 12.93
N ASP A 161 -22.34 28.95 11.94
CA ASP A 161 -21.01 29.57 12.02
C ASP A 161 -20.92 30.72 13.05
N MET A 162 -22.05 31.36 13.38
CA MET A 162 -22.04 32.50 14.32
C MET A 162 -22.17 32.05 15.77
N THR A 163 -22.93 31.01 16.01
CA THR A 163 -23.31 30.56 17.36
C THR A 163 -22.71 29.29 17.82
N GLU A 164 -22.04 28.56 16.89
CA GLU A 164 -21.39 27.23 17.11
C GLU A 164 -22.35 26.15 17.66
N VAL A 165 -23.68 26.37 17.52
CA VAL A 165 -24.69 25.37 17.86
C VAL A 165 -25.25 24.71 16.62
N TYR A 166 -26.01 23.65 16.79
CA TYR A 166 -26.67 22.99 15.67
C TYR A 166 -27.56 23.94 14.88
N ASN A 167 -27.39 23.94 13.57
CA ASN A 167 -28.25 24.73 12.70
C ASN A 167 -29.64 24.10 12.54
N ARG A 168 -30.55 24.84 11.88
CA ARG A 168 -31.92 24.39 11.68
C ARG A 168 -32.03 23.02 11.00
N ASN A 169 -31.15 22.70 10.05
CA ASN A 169 -31.19 21.43 9.33
C ASN A 169 -30.89 20.28 10.27
N LYS A 170 -29.84 20.39 11.05
CA LYS A 170 -29.47 19.37 12.04
C LYS A 170 -30.54 19.20 13.10
N TYR A 171 -31.12 20.29 13.58
CA TYR A 171 -32.23 20.23 14.52
C TYR A 171 -33.41 19.45 13.96
N LEU A 172 -33.82 19.70 12.70
CA LEU A 172 -34.93 18.99 12.07
C LEU A 172 -34.63 17.49 11.88
N ASP A 173 -33.39 17.14 11.56
CA ASP A 173 -32.95 15.75 11.46
C ASP A 173 -33.01 15.06 12.84
N MET A 174 -32.56 15.74 13.89
CA MET A 174 -32.66 15.21 15.26
C MET A 174 -34.10 14.96 15.66
N VAL A 175 -34.98 15.89 15.39
CA VAL A 175 -36.43 15.78 15.70
C VAL A 175 -37.06 14.60 14.93
N ARG A 176 -36.69 14.39 13.70
CA ARG A 176 -37.30 13.34 12.85
C ARG A 176 -36.74 11.94 13.13
N VAL A 177 -35.44 11.82 13.36
CA VAL A 177 -34.74 10.54 13.39
C VAL A 177 -34.49 10.06 14.82
N TYR A 178 -34.04 10.94 15.72
CA TYR A 178 -33.57 10.55 17.03
C TYR A 178 -34.64 10.73 18.13
N TYR A 179 -35.36 11.86 18.14
CA TYR A 179 -36.32 12.16 19.21
C TYR A 179 -37.45 11.14 19.34
N PRO A 180 -37.98 10.52 18.27
CA PRO A 180 -39.00 9.50 18.42
C PRO A 180 -38.57 8.26 19.21
N HIS A 181 -37.24 8.05 19.34
CA HIS A 181 -36.67 6.90 20.07
C HIS A 181 -36.24 7.24 21.51
N ILE A 182 -36.39 8.48 21.93
CA ILE A 182 -36.04 8.93 23.29
C ILE A 182 -37.32 8.98 24.12
N PRO A 183 -37.39 8.25 25.26
CA PRO A 183 -38.63 8.12 26.03
C PRO A 183 -39.09 9.42 26.71
N GLU A 184 -38.14 10.31 27.01
CA GLU A 184 -38.47 11.62 27.67
C GLU A 184 -37.59 12.72 27.08
N ILE A 185 -38.21 13.81 26.60
CA ILE A 185 -37.51 14.98 26.04
C ILE A 185 -38.10 16.23 26.66
N SER A 186 -37.23 17.17 27.10
CA SER A 186 -37.59 18.53 27.48
C SER A 186 -37.09 19.49 26.41
N VAL A 187 -37.97 20.42 26.00
CA VAL A 187 -37.64 21.45 24.99
C VAL A 187 -37.75 22.82 25.64
N ILE A 188 -36.70 23.64 25.54
CA ILE A 188 -36.67 25.03 26.04
C ILE A 188 -36.55 25.94 24.82
N PHE A 189 -37.49 26.89 24.70
CA PHE A 189 -37.46 27.94 23.69
C PHE A 189 -37.01 29.25 24.33
N TRP A 190 -36.04 29.89 23.69
CA TRP A 190 -35.55 31.21 24.05
C TRP A 190 -35.84 32.16 22.91
N ASP A 191 -36.44 33.32 23.22
CA ASP A 191 -36.64 34.41 22.27
C ASP A 191 -36.17 35.74 22.89
N VAL A 192 -35.55 36.58 22.07
CA VAL A 192 -35.05 37.89 22.49
C VAL A 192 -36.06 38.96 22.09
N ASN A 193 -36.81 39.43 23.07
CA ASN A 193 -37.79 40.48 22.86
C ASN A 193 -37.11 41.81 22.46
N GLY A 194 -37.65 42.46 21.45
CA GLY A 194 -37.22 43.82 21.07
C GLY A 194 -36.03 43.88 20.08
N LEU A 195 -35.61 42.78 19.51
CA LEU A 195 -34.47 42.71 18.57
C LEU A 195 -34.65 43.67 17.36
N LYS A 196 -35.91 43.91 16.93
CA LYS A 196 -36.22 44.83 15.83
C LYS A 196 -35.99 46.32 16.16
N HIS A 197 -35.82 46.65 17.42
CA HIS A 197 -35.54 48.03 17.87
C HIS A 197 -34.06 48.28 18.16
N THR A 198 -33.23 47.23 18.11
CA THR A 198 -31.81 47.29 18.45
C THR A 198 -30.89 47.27 17.23
N ASN A 199 -31.42 47.02 16.03
CA ASN A 199 -30.68 47.08 14.73
C ASN A 199 -30.99 48.38 13.97
#